data_eb6b6c37e12b9106100f445646da2d65
#
_entry.id   eb6b6c37e12b9106100f445646da2d65
#
_cell.length_a   1.000
_cell.length_b   1.000
_cell.length_c   1.000
_cell.angle_alpha   90.00
_cell.angle_beta   90.00
_cell.angle_gamma   90.00
#
_symmetry.space_group_name_H-M   'P 1'
#
loop_
_entity.id
_entity.type
_entity.pdbx_description
1 polymer ?
#
loop_
_entity_poly.entity_id
_entity_poly.type
_entity_poly.pdbx_seq_one_letter_code
_entity_poly.pdbx_strand_id
1 'polypeptide(L)'
;VTRNQWDRAQVLSDQARTSLRLRGTEQSYVTSLVRAAGARIALHRGDVAAARQELVSAQRLRSELTYALPHIAVQARIELARVHLALTDLAGARTLMREIDELLRRRPGLGILVGQAEGLRAQLSKQHGPSTPGASALTAAELRLLPLLSTHLSFPQIAAEMSLSPNTVKSQAYSLYPKLAASTRNQAVTRARELGLLEG
;
A
#
# COMPACT_ATOMS: atom_id res chain seq x y z
N VAL A 1 -17.21 3.14 -9.23
CA VAL A 1 -17.38 3.81 -10.53
C VAL A 1 -16.66 3.00 -11.60
N THR A 2 -17.30 1.94 -12.09
CA THR A 2 -16.67 0.96 -12.99
C THR A 2 -17.00 1.18 -14.48
N ARG A 3 -17.96 2.06 -14.81
CA ARG A 3 -18.48 2.24 -16.18
C ARG A 3 -18.32 3.65 -16.72
N ASN A 4 -17.33 4.41 -16.32
CA ASN A 4 -17.09 5.78 -16.79
C ASN A 4 -18.31 6.75 -16.66
N GLN A 5 -19.17 6.51 -15.65
CA GLN A 5 -20.35 7.34 -15.35
C GLN A 5 -20.02 8.32 -14.21
N TRP A 6 -19.01 9.14 -14.42
CA TRP A 6 -18.46 10.00 -13.36
C TRP A 6 -19.44 11.08 -12.88
N ASP A 7 -20.21 11.68 -13.80
CA ASP A 7 -21.22 12.70 -13.42
C ASP A 7 -22.33 12.12 -12.57
N ARG A 8 -22.81 10.94 -12.93
CA ARG A 8 -23.79 10.22 -12.13
C ARG A 8 -23.22 9.80 -10.77
N ALA A 9 -21.95 9.37 -10.75
CA ALA A 9 -21.27 9.03 -9.51
C ALA A 9 -21.14 10.25 -8.57
N GLN A 10 -20.87 11.44 -9.12
CA GLN A 10 -20.85 12.68 -8.34
C GLN A 10 -22.22 12.96 -7.71
N VAL A 11 -23.28 12.95 -8.51
CA VAL A 11 -24.65 13.21 -8.02
C VAL A 11 -25.02 12.23 -6.90
N LEU A 12 -24.74 10.94 -7.08
CA LEU A 12 -25.01 9.92 -6.05
C LEU A 12 -24.16 10.11 -4.80
N SER A 13 -22.88 10.52 -4.95
CA SER A 13 -22.00 10.83 -3.82
C SER A 13 -22.52 12.01 -3.01
N ASP A 14 -22.98 13.07 -3.67
CA ASP A 14 -23.52 14.26 -3.01
C ASP A 14 -24.84 13.96 -2.29
N GLN A 15 -25.71 13.16 -2.90
CA GLN A 15 -26.93 12.68 -2.25
C GLN A 15 -26.63 11.83 -1.02
N ALA A 16 -25.65 10.92 -1.11
CA ALA A 16 -25.23 10.10 0.02
C ALA A 16 -24.66 10.95 1.17
N ARG A 17 -23.82 11.95 0.87
CA ARG A 17 -23.29 12.89 1.86
C ARG A 17 -24.39 13.70 2.54
N THR A 18 -25.35 14.19 1.77
CA THR A 18 -26.51 14.93 2.31
C THR A 18 -27.33 14.04 3.24
N SER A 19 -27.60 12.80 2.83
CA SER A 19 -28.32 11.84 3.66
C SER A 19 -27.59 11.51 4.97
N LEU A 20 -26.27 11.35 4.94
CA LEU A 20 -25.46 11.09 6.13
C LEU A 20 -25.48 12.28 7.10
N ARG A 21 -25.42 13.53 6.57
CA ARG A 21 -25.54 14.76 7.37
C ARG A 21 -26.90 14.88 8.06
N LEU A 22 -27.98 14.71 7.30
CA LEU A 22 -29.35 14.80 7.83
C LEU A 22 -29.62 13.76 8.93
N ARG A 23 -28.93 12.62 8.90
CA ARG A 23 -29.09 11.55 9.89
C ARG A 23 -28.10 11.64 11.04
N GLY A 24 -27.17 12.58 11.03
CA GLY A 24 -26.11 12.68 12.03
C GLY A 24 -25.14 11.49 12.05
N THR A 25 -25.01 10.76 10.92
CA THR A 25 -24.21 9.53 10.81
C THR A 25 -22.88 9.75 10.07
N GLU A 26 -22.37 10.96 10.05
CA GLU A 26 -21.11 11.33 9.35
C GLU A 26 -19.87 10.62 9.90
N GLN A 27 -19.93 10.18 11.15
CA GLN A 27 -18.87 9.41 11.81
C GLN A 27 -19.10 7.89 11.73
N SER A 28 -20.07 7.44 10.95
CA SER A 28 -20.34 6.01 10.76
C SER A 28 -19.35 5.38 9.79
N TYR A 29 -19.07 4.09 9.98
CA TYR A 29 -18.22 3.27 9.10
C TYR A 29 -18.66 3.30 7.63
N VAL A 30 -19.96 3.44 7.35
CA VAL A 30 -20.49 3.56 5.97
C VAL A 30 -19.95 4.80 5.27
N THR A 31 -19.68 5.86 6.03
CA THR A 31 -19.12 7.11 5.50
C THR A 31 -17.73 6.90 4.91
N SER A 32 -16.95 5.92 5.40
CA SER A 32 -15.65 5.58 4.82
C SER A 32 -15.77 5.22 3.32
N LEU A 33 -16.80 4.46 2.94
CA LEU A 33 -17.03 4.09 1.54
C LEU A 33 -17.44 5.29 0.69
N VAL A 34 -18.33 6.15 1.22
CA VAL A 34 -18.76 7.37 0.52
C VAL A 34 -17.58 8.33 0.30
N ARG A 35 -16.72 8.48 1.30
CA ARG A 35 -15.50 9.30 1.18
C ARG A 35 -14.49 8.69 0.22
N ALA A 36 -14.30 7.37 0.23
CA ALA A 36 -13.42 6.69 -0.72
C ALA A 36 -13.90 6.87 -2.17
N ALA A 37 -15.23 6.81 -2.40
CA ALA A 37 -15.81 7.12 -3.70
C ALA A 37 -15.60 8.59 -4.08
N GLY A 38 -15.80 9.52 -3.13
CA GLY A 38 -15.52 10.94 -3.33
C GLY A 38 -14.07 11.24 -3.70
N ALA A 39 -13.11 10.58 -3.06
CA ALA A 39 -11.70 10.69 -3.40
C ALA A 39 -11.42 10.25 -4.85
N ARG A 40 -12.02 9.16 -5.30
CA ARG A 40 -11.89 8.71 -6.70
C ARG A 40 -12.49 9.68 -7.70
N ILE A 41 -13.65 10.27 -7.37
CA ILE A 41 -14.30 11.28 -8.20
C ILE A 41 -13.42 12.54 -8.29
N ALA A 42 -12.88 13.01 -7.17
CA ALA A 42 -11.97 14.14 -7.13
C ALA A 42 -10.71 13.89 -7.99
N LEU A 43 -10.10 12.72 -7.91
CA LEU A 43 -8.98 12.33 -8.78
C LEU A 43 -9.33 12.35 -10.26
N HIS A 44 -10.51 11.86 -10.63
CA HIS A 44 -10.98 11.90 -12.01
C HIS A 44 -11.10 13.32 -12.55
N ARG A 45 -11.45 14.27 -11.68
CA ARG A 45 -11.53 15.71 -12.01
C ARG A 45 -10.19 16.45 -11.91
N GLY A 46 -9.11 15.78 -11.55
CA GLY A 46 -7.81 16.38 -11.35
C GLY A 46 -7.63 17.11 -10.01
N ASP A 47 -8.62 17.08 -9.12
CA ASP A 47 -8.54 17.70 -7.80
C ASP A 47 -7.84 16.77 -6.80
N VAL A 48 -6.52 16.79 -6.85
CA VAL A 48 -5.66 15.99 -5.97
C VAL A 48 -5.78 16.43 -4.50
N ALA A 49 -6.02 17.71 -4.24
CA ALA A 49 -6.13 18.22 -2.87
C ALA A 49 -7.40 17.68 -2.20
N ALA A 50 -8.56 17.79 -2.87
CA ALA A 50 -9.80 17.20 -2.38
C ALA A 50 -9.70 15.68 -2.23
N ALA A 51 -9.05 14.99 -3.17
CA ALA A 51 -8.86 13.55 -3.08
C ALA A 51 -8.06 13.14 -1.83
N ARG A 52 -7.00 13.85 -1.50
CA ARG A 52 -6.20 13.61 -0.28
C ARG A 52 -6.99 13.88 0.99
N GLN A 53 -7.78 14.95 1.02
CA GLN A 53 -8.62 15.28 2.18
C GLN A 53 -9.68 14.19 2.43
N GLU A 54 -10.33 13.71 1.38
CA GLU A 54 -11.28 12.60 1.46
C GLU A 54 -10.62 11.30 1.89
N LEU A 55 -9.41 11.01 1.38
CA LEU A 55 -8.63 9.84 1.75
C LEU A 55 -8.31 9.83 3.26
N VAL A 56 -7.79 10.94 3.79
CA VAL A 56 -7.49 11.08 5.23
C VAL A 56 -8.75 10.87 6.07
N SER A 57 -9.86 11.46 5.65
CA SER A 57 -11.15 11.34 6.36
C SER A 57 -11.68 9.90 6.33
N ALA A 58 -11.56 9.20 5.19
CA ALA A 58 -11.95 7.79 5.06
C ALA A 58 -11.06 6.86 5.90
N GLN A 59 -9.76 7.15 5.98
CA GLN A 59 -8.81 6.34 6.76
C GLN A 59 -9.08 6.40 8.27
N ARG A 60 -9.52 7.54 8.80
CA ARG A 60 -9.90 7.68 10.22
C ARG A 60 -11.02 6.74 10.62
N LEU A 61 -11.98 6.50 9.72
CA LEU A 61 -13.13 5.62 9.95
C LEU A 61 -12.83 4.14 9.64
N ARG A 62 -11.67 3.84 9.07
CA ARG A 62 -11.31 2.47 8.66
C ARG A 62 -11.21 1.50 9.82
N SER A 63 -10.77 1.94 10.99
CA SER A 63 -10.66 1.11 12.19
C SER A 63 -11.99 0.55 12.66
N GLU A 64 -13.09 1.22 12.35
CA GLU A 64 -14.45 0.78 12.69
C GLU A 64 -14.99 -0.28 11.72
N LEU A 65 -14.35 -0.45 10.56
CA LEU A 65 -14.70 -1.45 9.54
C LEU A 65 -14.12 -2.82 9.93
N THR A 66 -14.83 -3.51 10.83
CA THR A 66 -14.45 -4.81 11.36
C THR A 66 -15.02 -5.98 10.53
N TYR A 67 -14.80 -7.20 11.02
CA TYR A 67 -15.35 -8.43 10.44
C TYR A 67 -16.88 -8.53 10.49
N ALA A 68 -17.54 -7.69 11.27
CA ALA A 68 -19.01 -7.68 11.38
C ALA A 68 -19.69 -7.37 10.05
N LEU A 69 -19.05 -6.54 9.21
CA LEU A 69 -19.55 -6.13 7.90
C LEU A 69 -18.49 -6.36 6.81
N PRO A 70 -18.14 -7.62 6.51
CA PRO A 70 -16.98 -7.95 5.67
C PRO A 70 -17.08 -7.40 4.25
N HIS A 71 -18.28 -7.33 3.66
CA HIS A 71 -18.48 -6.75 2.33
C HIS A 71 -18.09 -5.26 2.30
N ILE A 72 -18.58 -4.48 3.27
CA ILE A 72 -18.28 -3.04 3.36
C ILE A 72 -16.80 -2.84 3.68
N ALA A 73 -16.27 -3.64 4.60
CA ALA A 73 -14.87 -3.57 5.02
C ALA A 73 -13.89 -3.83 3.87
N VAL A 74 -14.15 -4.85 3.05
CA VAL A 74 -13.32 -5.18 1.88
C VAL A 74 -13.52 -4.15 0.78
N GLN A 75 -14.77 -3.77 0.47
CA GLN A 75 -15.05 -2.80 -0.58
C GLN A 75 -14.41 -1.43 -0.31
N ALA A 76 -14.55 -0.92 0.92
CA ALA A 76 -13.93 0.37 1.29
C ALA A 76 -12.40 0.32 1.13
N ARG A 77 -11.76 -0.77 1.56
CA ARG A 77 -10.31 -0.94 1.41
C ARG A 77 -9.86 -1.03 -0.05
N ILE A 78 -10.64 -1.71 -0.91
CA ILE A 78 -10.37 -1.76 -2.35
C ILE A 78 -10.44 -0.34 -2.95
N GLU A 79 -11.48 0.43 -2.63
CA GLU A 79 -11.60 1.80 -3.15
C GLU A 79 -10.48 2.71 -2.65
N LEU A 80 -10.13 2.63 -1.36
CA LEU A 80 -9.00 3.39 -0.79
C LEU A 80 -7.66 2.98 -1.43
N ALA A 81 -7.42 1.69 -1.66
CA ALA A 81 -6.20 1.23 -2.32
C ALA A 81 -6.10 1.73 -3.75
N ARG A 82 -7.22 1.82 -4.49
CA ARG A 82 -7.26 2.45 -5.82
C ARG A 82 -6.92 3.93 -5.77
N VAL A 83 -7.36 4.65 -4.73
CA VAL A 83 -6.98 6.07 -4.51
C VAL A 83 -5.47 6.18 -4.26
N HIS A 84 -4.91 5.35 -3.37
CA HIS A 84 -3.47 5.32 -3.11
C HIS A 84 -2.67 5.05 -4.40
N LEU A 85 -3.10 4.07 -5.21
CA LEU A 85 -2.46 3.78 -6.50
C LEU A 85 -2.49 4.96 -7.45
N ALA A 86 -3.62 5.64 -7.57
CA ALA A 86 -3.75 6.82 -8.42
C ALA A 86 -2.90 8.01 -7.93
N LEU A 87 -2.61 8.07 -6.62
CA LEU A 87 -1.70 9.04 -6.00
C LEU A 87 -0.24 8.56 -5.99
N THR A 88 0.08 7.44 -6.64
CA THR A 88 1.42 6.81 -6.66
C THR A 88 1.94 6.37 -5.28
N ASP A 89 1.07 6.29 -4.28
CA ASP A 89 1.41 5.79 -2.94
C ASP A 89 1.28 4.25 -2.90
N LEU A 90 2.32 3.59 -3.37
CA LEU A 90 2.39 2.12 -3.38
C LEU A 90 2.43 1.52 -1.98
N ALA A 91 3.01 2.23 -1.00
CA ALA A 91 3.11 1.74 0.37
C ALA A 91 1.73 1.67 1.03
N GLY A 92 0.93 2.73 0.91
CA GLY A 92 -0.45 2.78 1.38
C GLY A 92 -1.33 1.72 0.70
N ALA A 93 -1.22 1.58 -0.61
CA ALA A 93 -1.97 0.59 -1.36
C ALA A 93 -1.64 -0.86 -0.93
N ARG A 94 -0.36 -1.18 -0.70
CA ARG A 94 0.08 -2.51 -0.21
C ARG A 94 -0.42 -2.79 1.21
N THR A 95 -0.43 -1.80 2.07
CA THR A 95 -0.96 -1.96 3.43
C THR A 95 -2.42 -2.34 3.39
N LEU A 96 -3.23 -1.65 2.58
CA LEU A 96 -4.64 -1.98 2.39
C LEU A 96 -4.83 -3.36 1.75
N MET A 97 -3.97 -3.75 0.81
CA MET A 97 -4.04 -5.08 0.20
C MET A 97 -3.82 -6.20 1.22
N ARG A 98 -2.87 -6.05 2.14
CA ARG A 98 -2.67 -7.02 3.24
C ARG A 98 -3.90 -7.14 4.14
N GLU A 99 -4.57 -6.02 4.45
CA GLU A 99 -5.80 -6.04 5.23
C GLU A 99 -6.96 -6.70 4.48
N ILE A 100 -7.05 -6.49 3.16
CA ILE A 100 -8.02 -7.18 2.29
C ILE A 100 -7.76 -8.68 2.32
N ASP A 101 -6.52 -9.11 2.17
CA ASP A 101 -6.13 -10.52 2.18
C ASP A 101 -6.47 -11.20 3.52
N GLU A 102 -6.29 -10.50 4.64
CA GLU A 102 -6.69 -10.99 5.96
C GLU A 102 -8.21 -11.18 6.08
N LEU A 103 -8.99 -10.20 5.60
CA LEU A 103 -10.45 -10.29 5.58
C LEU A 103 -10.94 -11.44 4.69
N LEU A 104 -10.37 -11.58 3.49
CA LEU A 104 -10.74 -12.62 2.52
C LEU A 104 -10.34 -14.03 2.99
N ARG A 105 -9.23 -14.20 3.73
CA ARG A 105 -8.88 -15.48 4.36
C ARG A 105 -9.95 -15.94 5.35
N ARG A 106 -10.53 -15.02 6.10
CA ARG A 106 -11.60 -15.34 7.07
C ARG A 106 -12.99 -15.43 6.42
N ARG A 107 -13.19 -14.78 5.30
CA ARG A 107 -14.45 -14.72 4.56
C ARG A 107 -14.21 -14.82 3.05
N PRO A 108 -13.91 -16.02 2.52
CA PRO A 108 -13.52 -16.18 1.11
C PRO A 108 -14.69 -15.98 0.13
N GLY A 109 -15.93 -16.15 0.56
CA GLY A 109 -17.12 -16.09 -0.29
C GLY A 109 -17.71 -14.70 -0.48
N LEU A 110 -16.89 -13.65 -0.72
CA LEU A 110 -17.38 -12.28 -0.93
C LEU A 110 -17.66 -11.93 -2.40
N GLY A 111 -17.95 -12.93 -3.23
CA GLY A 111 -18.40 -12.74 -4.60
C GLY A 111 -17.46 -11.88 -5.45
N ILE A 112 -18.01 -10.85 -6.11
CA ILE A 112 -17.27 -9.97 -7.01
C ILE A 112 -16.08 -9.26 -6.35
N LEU A 113 -16.08 -9.08 -5.03
CA LEU A 113 -15.01 -8.40 -4.30
C LEU A 113 -13.71 -9.21 -4.33
N VAL A 114 -13.79 -10.54 -4.41
CA VAL A 114 -12.61 -11.40 -4.57
C VAL A 114 -11.90 -11.09 -5.88
N GLY A 115 -12.62 -11.10 -7.00
CA GLY A 115 -12.06 -10.76 -8.31
C GLY A 115 -11.54 -9.31 -8.38
N GLN A 116 -12.19 -8.36 -7.68
CA GLN A 116 -11.70 -6.98 -7.61
C GLN A 116 -10.39 -6.88 -6.82
N ALA A 117 -10.23 -7.64 -5.74
CA ALA A 117 -8.99 -7.71 -4.97
C ALA A 117 -7.85 -8.34 -5.78
N GLU A 118 -8.15 -9.40 -6.56
CA GLU A 118 -7.18 -10.02 -7.48
C GLU A 118 -6.71 -9.04 -8.56
N GLY A 119 -7.63 -8.31 -9.18
CA GLY A 119 -7.31 -7.26 -10.15
C GLY A 119 -6.42 -6.16 -9.56
N LEU A 120 -6.71 -5.74 -8.34
CA LEU A 120 -5.89 -4.76 -7.61
C LEU A 120 -4.49 -5.30 -7.30
N ARG A 121 -4.38 -6.58 -6.89
CA ARG A 121 -3.10 -7.24 -6.65
C ARG A 121 -2.26 -7.32 -7.93
N ALA A 122 -2.88 -7.66 -9.04
CA ALA A 122 -2.21 -7.66 -10.35
C ALA A 122 -1.72 -6.27 -10.77
N GLN A 123 -2.49 -5.20 -10.49
CA GLN A 123 -2.07 -3.83 -10.75
C GLN A 123 -0.85 -3.45 -9.89
N LEU A 124 -0.87 -3.78 -8.59
CA LEU A 124 0.25 -3.54 -7.68
C LEU A 124 1.52 -4.28 -8.11
N SER A 125 1.38 -5.50 -8.63
CA SER A 125 2.52 -6.29 -9.15
C SER A 125 3.11 -5.68 -10.41
N LYS A 126 2.29 -5.17 -11.33
CA LYS A 126 2.74 -4.52 -12.57
C LYS A 126 3.49 -3.21 -12.31
N GLN A 127 3.12 -2.46 -11.27
CA GLN A 127 3.80 -1.21 -10.91
C GLN A 127 5.16 -1.43 -10.24
N HIS A 128 5.55 -2.69 -10.03
CA HIS A 128 6.91 -3.05 -9.62
C HIS A 128 7.93 -2.97 -10.79
N GLY A 129 7.54 -2.70 -12.02
CA GLY A 129 8.37 -2.93 -13.20
C GLY A 129 8.63 -4.44 -13.42
N PRO A 130 9.22 -4.87 -14.52
CA PRO A 130 9.71 -6.24 -14.63
C PRO A 130 10.72 -6.42 -13.51
N SER A 131 10.29 -7.11 -12.43
CA SER A 131 11.22 -7.60 -11.43
C SER A 131 12.13 -8.54 -12.19
N THR A 132 13.33 -8.10 -12.52
CA THR A 132 14.42 -9.04 -12.80
C THR A 132 14.35 -10.05 -11.67
N PRO A 133 14.27 -11.36 -11.93
CA PRO A 133 14.23 -12.36 -10.88
C PRO A 133 15.42 -12.08 -9.94
N GLY A 134 15.15 -11.59 -8.71
CA GLY A 134 16.17 -11.25 -7.73
C GLY A 134 16.16 -9.82 -7.16
N ALA A 135 15.40 -8.85 -7.71
CA ALA A 135 15.30 -7.51 -7.12
C ALA A 135 13.86 -7.19 -6.70
N SER A 136 13.40 -7.79 -5.63
CA SER A 136 12.30 -7.26 -4.84
C SER A 136 12.71 -5.86 -4.38
N ALA A 137 11.90 -4.81 -4.65
CA ALA A 137 12.29 -3.42 -4.39
C ALA A 137 12.82 -3.24 -2.96
N LEU A 138 14.07 -2.82 -2.85
CA LEU A 138 14.70 -2.52 -1.58
C LEU A 138 14.01 -1.31 -0.96
N THR A 139 13.79 -1.34 0.34
CA THR A 139 13.30 -0.19 1.10
C THR A 139 14.38 0.89 1.18
N ALA A 140 14.00 2.13 1.49
CA ALA A 140 14.96 3.21 1.71
C ALA A 140 15.98 2.89 2.81
N ALA A 141 15.62 2.11 3.83
CA ALA A 141 16.52 1.66 4.87
C ALA A 141 17.52 0.60 4.35
N GLU A 142 17.06 -0.34 3.54
CA GLU A 142 17.89 -1.37 2.90
C GLU A 142 18.84 -0.76 1.85
N LEU A 143 18.39 0.25 1.10
CA LEU A 143 19.24 1.00 0.16
C LEU A 143 20.34 1.77 0.89
N ARG A 144 20.08 2.34 2.06
CA ARG A 144 21.13 2.99 2.88
C ARG A 144 22.09 1.99 3.52
N LEU A 145 21.61 0.81 3.87
CA LEU A 145 22.42 -0.26 4.44
C LEU A 145 23.35 -0.89 3.39
N LEU A 146 22.91 -1.00 2.15
CA LEU A 146 23.59 -1.75 1.10
C LEU A 146 25.04 -1.30 0.83
N PRO A 147 25.37 0.02 0.72
CA PRO A 147 26.75 0.47 0.60
C PRO A 147 27.61 0.07 1.81
N LEU A 148 27.07 0.11 3.02
CA LEU A 148 27.78 -0.26 4.23
C LEU A 148 28.05 -1.78 4.30
N LEU A 149 27.20 -2.60 3.70
CA LEU A 149 27.45 -4.03 3.54
C LEU A 149 28.61 -4.33 2.58
N SER A 150 28.96 -3.43 1.68
CA SER A 150 30.12 -3.60 0.79
C SER A 150 31.46 -3.26 1.45
N THR A 151 31.45 -2.64 2.62
CA THR A 151 32.66 -2.30 3.40
C THR A 151 33.14 -3.48 4.26
N HIS A 152 34.23 -3.31 5.00
CA HIS A 152 34.73 -4.28 5.97
C HIS A 152 34.07 -4.16 7.36
N LEU A 153 33.13 -3.22 7.54
CA LEU A 153 32.49 -2.96 8.83
C LEU A 153 31.65 -4.17 9.31
N SER A 154 31.75 -4.48 10.58
CA SER A 154 30.87 -5.43 11.26
C SER A 154 29.47 -4.84 11.47
N PHE A 155 28.46 -5.67 11.72
CA PHE A 155 27.10 -5.18 12.02
C PHE A 155 27.03 -4.17 13.19
N PRO A 156 27.77 -4.34 14.30
CA PRO A 156 27.83 -3.32 15.33
C PRO A 156 28.41 -1.98 14.85
N GLN A 157 29.44 -2.00 14.03
CA GLN A 157 30.03 -0.78 13.45
C GLN A 157 29.08 -0.10 12.47
N ILE A 158 28.43 -0.86 11.60
CA ILE A 158 27.37 -0.34 10.71
C ILE A 158 26.23 0.27 11.53
N ALA A 159 25.86 -0.35 12.65
CA ALA A 159 24.82 0.15 13.52
C ALA A 159 25.18 1.52 14.12
N ALA A 160 26.44 1.69 14.53
CA ALA A 160 26.95 2.98 15.00
C ALA A 160 26.87 4.06 13.89
N GLU A 161 27.31 3.75 12.65
CA GLU A 161 27.23 4.65 11.49
C GLU A 161 25.79 5.07 11.16
N MET A 162 24.84 4.14 11.27
CA MET A 162 23.43 4.37 10.96
C MET A 162 22.63 4.93 12.14
N SER A 163 23.20 5.09 13.32
CA SER A 163 22.52 5.43 14.59
C SER A 163 21.37 4.45 14.89
N LEU A 164 21.59 3.17 14.71
CA LEU A 164 20.65 2.07 14.93
C LEU A 164 21.19 1.06 15.94
N SER A 165 20.33 0.13 16.41
CA SER A 165 20.80 -1.03 17.16
C SER A 165 21.43 -2.09 16.25
N PRO A 166 22.44 -2.86 16.73
CA PRO A 166 23.00 -3.98 15.95
C PRO A 166 21.96 -5.02 15.51
N ASN A 167 20.94 -5.25 16.33
CA ASN A 167 19.83 -6.14 15.99
C ASN A 167 18.96 -5.59 14.85
N THR A 168 18.75 -4.27 14.81
CA THR A 168 18.02 -3.61 13.72
C THR A 168 18.76 -3.77 12.40
N VAL A 169 20.06 -3.52 12.38
CA VAL A 169 20.91 -3.69 11.19
C VAL A 169 20.90 -5.15 10.72
N LYS A 170 21.04 -6.10 11.64
CA LYS A 170 21.00 -7.53 11.35
C LYS A 170 19.64 -7.93 10.74
N SER A 171 18.53 -7.47 11.30
CA SER A 171 17.19 -7.74 10.76
C SER A 171 17.02 -7.14 9.37
N GLN A 172 17.49 -5.91 9.13
CA GLN A 172 17.45 -5.29 7.81
C GLN A 172 18.29 -6.04 6.78
N ALA A 173 19.52 -6.47 7.16
CA ALA A 173 20.38 -7.26 6.29
C ALA A 173 19.72 -8.60 5.91
N TYR A 174 19.13 -9.32 6.87
CA TYR A 174 18.43 -10.58 6.59
C TYR A 174 17.14 -10.40 5.78
N SER A 175 16.48 -9.25 5.87
CA SER A 175 15.36 -8.90 4.99
C SER A 175 15.82 -8.57 3.56
N LEU A 176 17.00 -7.95 3.42
CA LEU A 176 17.59 -7.55 2.15
C LEU A 176 18.12 -8.75 1.34
N TYR A 177 18.75 -9.73 1.98
CA TYR A 177 19.39 -10.87 1.28
C TYR A 177 18.42 -11.61 0.34
N PRO A 178 17.24 -12.06 0.76
CA PRO A 178 16.30 -12.73 -0.14
C PRO A 178 15.83 -11.84 -1.30
N LYS A 179 15.76 -10.53 -1.09
CA LYS A 179 15.36 -9.57 -2.13
C LYS A 179 16.40 -9.46 -3.25
N LEU A 180 17.66 -9.73 -2.93
CA LEU A 180 18.77 -9.80 -3.87
C LEU A 180 19.06 -11.24 -4.35
N ALA A 181 18.19 -12.21 -4.02
CA ALA A 181 18.44 -13.62 -4.27
C ALA A 181 19.79 -14.12 -3.69
N ALA A 182 20.13 -13.63 -2.49
CA ALA A 182 21.37 -13.93 -1.78
C ALA A 182 21.06 -14.57 -0.42
N SER A 183 22.00 -15.39 0.09
CA SER A 183 21.93 -16.00 1.41
C SER A 183 23.01 -15.47 2.36
N THR A 184 24.01 -14.80 1.81
CA THR A 184 25.14 -14.25 2.57
C THR A 184 25.41 -12.80 2.20
N ARG A 185 26.14 -12.10 3.07
CA ARG A 185 26.59 -10.71 2.84
C ARG A 185 27.33 -10.57 1.51
N ASN A 186 28.31 -11.44 1.26
CA ASN A 186 29.13 -11.38 0.05
C ASN A 186 28.29 -11.60 -1.21
N GLN A 187 27.40 -12.59 -1.19
CA GLN A 187 26.46 -12.80 -2.30
C GLN A 187 25.55 -11.60 -2.54
N ALA A 188 25.06 -10.97 -1.47
CA ALA A 188 24.21 -9.78 -1.58
C ALA A 188 24.96 -8.60 -2.21
N VAL A 189 26.23 -8.37 -1.83
CA VAL A 189 27.08 -7.33 -2.40
C VAL A 189 27.39 -7.61 -3.86
N THR A 190 27.78 -8.84 -4.22
CA THR A 190 28.01 -9.23 -5.62
C THR A 190 26.77 -9.01 -6.46
N ARG A 191 25.62 -9.46 -5.97
CA ARG A 191 24.36 -9.34 -6.69
C ARG A 191 23.91 -7.88 -6.83
N ALA A 192 24.17 -7.05 -5.82
CA ALA A 192 23.89 -5.62 -5.88
C ALA A 192 24.74 -4.90 -6.93
N ARG A 193 26.00 -5.27 -7.11
CA ARG A 193 26.87 -4.75 -8.19
C ARG A 193 26.38 -5.18 -9.57
N GLU A 194 26.03 -6.45 -9.76
CA GLU A 194 25.44 -6.95 -11.01
C GLU A 194 24.16 -6.20 -11.41
N LEU A 195 23.39 -5.75 -10.42
CA LEU A 195 22.13 -5.00 -10.61
C LEU A 195 22.34 -3.49 -10.73
N GLY A 196 23.59 -2.99 -10.66
CA GLY A 196 23.89 -1.55 -10.72
C GLY A 196 23.42 -0.76 -9.48
N LEU A 197 23.22 -1.43 -8.35
CA LEU A 197 22.81 -0.83 -7.08
C LEU A 197 23.98 -0.38 -6.23
N LEU A 198 25.20 -0.82 -6.56
CA LEU A 198 26.47 -0.41 -5.99
C LEU A 198 27.46 -0.11 -7.12
N GLU A 199 28.21 0.95 -6.95
CA GLU A 199 29.36 1.23 -7.81
C GLU A 199 30.45 0.18 -7.58
N GLY A 200 31.17 -0.17 -8.65
CA GLY A 200 32.21 -1.21 -8.63
C GLY A 200 33.47 -0.84 -7.84
#